data_78ed3aef06931f5fde33a8e262424e14
#
_entry.id   78ed3aef06931f5fde33a8e262424e14
#
_cell.length_a   1.000
_cell.length_b   1.000
_cell.length_c   1.000
_cell.angle_alpha   90.00
_cell.angle_beta   90.00
_cell.angle_gamma   90.00
#
_symmetry.space_group_name_H-M   'P 1'
#
loop_
_entity.id
_entity.type
_entity.pdbx_description
1 polymer ?
#
loop_
_entity_poly.entity_id
_entity_poly.type
_entity_poly.pdbx_seq_one_letter_code
_entity_poly.pdbx_strand_id
1 'polypeptide(L)'
;LTVITLCVTGSSISGNILRAQDNPAMDISVTPATEQTVENGSQQLPNEWTLQNCIDYALEQNITLRKSRITAESTAVDVKTAKAALFPSLSFSTSQNMVNRPYQESSSTVSGSEIIRNNSKTSYNGTYGLNAQWTVYNGSKRLKTIEQEKLNNRAAELDVATSENDIEETITQTYVQILYAAESVKVNESTLA
;
A
#
# COMPACT_ATOMS: atom_id res chain seq x y z
N LEU A 1 24.39 -3.54 21.38
CA LEU A 1 23.41 -3.88 20.31
C LEU A 1 22.95 -5.31 20.53
N THR A 2 21.87 -5.51 21.28
CA THR A 2 21.35 -6.86 21.54
C THR A 2 20.27 -7.15 20.53
N VAL A 3 20.60 -7.94 19.52
CA VAL A 3 19.64 -8.52 18.59
C VAL A 3 19.32 -9.93 19.08
N ILE A 4 18.09 -10.16 19.47
CA ILE A 4 17.64 -11.51 19.81
C ILE A 4 17.01 -12.10 18.55
N THR A 5 17.69 -13.05 17.93
CA THR A 5 17.19 -13.83 16.80
C THR A 5 16.78 -15.20 17.34
N LEU A 6 15.50 -15.47 17.38
CA LEU A 6 14.97 -16.79 17.71
C LEU A 6 14.65 -17.52 16.40
N CYS A 7 15.51 -18.46 16.05
CA CYS A 7 15.30 -19.34 14.89
C CYS A 7 14.77 -20.69 15.38
N VAL A 8 13.51 -20.99 15.12
CA VAL A 8 12.92 -22.30 15.38
C VAL A 8 12.94 -23.09 14.08
N THR A 9 13.90 -24.00 13.94
CA THR A 9 13.94 -24.95 12.82
C THR A 9 13.06 -26.14 13.17
N GLY A 10 11.91 -26.21 12.51
CA GLY A 10 11.01 -27.36 12.62
C GLY A 10 11.55 -28.56 11.86
N SER A 11 11.44 -29.75 12.49
CA SER A 11 11.81 -31.05 11.95
C SER A 11 11.17 -31.33 10.60
N SER A 12 11.96 -31.89 9.69
CA SER A 12 11.49 -32.44 8.41
C SER A 12 10.51 -33.60 8.67
N ILE A 13 9.25 -33.40 8.30
CA ILE A 13 8.25 -34.47 8.30
C ILE A 13 8.32 -35.15 6.95
N SER A 14 8.87 -36.37 6.94
CA SER A 14 8.82 -37.25 5.79
C SER A 14 7.45 -37.94 5.78
N GLY A 15 6.50 -37.33 5.05
CA GLY A 15 5.16 -37.87 4.91
C GLY A 15 5.04 -38.72 3.64
N ASN A 16 4.79 -40.02 3.81
CA ASN A 16 4.26 -40.87 2.76
C ASN A 16 2.84 -40.42 2.43
N ILE A 17 2.64 -39.80 1.29
CA ILE A 17 1.30 -39.44 0.85
C ILE A 17 0.73 -40.55 -0.04
N LEU A 18 -0.27 -41.17 0.52
CA LEU A 18 -1.25 -42.00 -0.16
C LEU A 18 -2.07 -41.14 -1.15
N ARG A 19 -2.14 -41.69 -2.40
CA ARG A 19 -3.31 -41.72 -3.28
C ARG A 19 -4.00 -40.39 -3.60
N ALA A 20 -3.82 -39.98 -4.84
CA ALA A 20 -4.68 -39.04 -5.52
C ALA A 20 -6.15 -39.48 -5.40
N GLN A 21 -6.96 -38.68 -4.79
CA GLN A 21 -8.40 -38.78 -4.87
C GLN A 21 -8.90 -37.56 -5.64
N ASP A 22 -9.75 -37.84 -6.61
CA ASP A 22 -10.37 -36.89 -7.52
C ASP A 22 -10.81 -35.59 -6.80
N ASN A 23 -10.26 -34.49 -7.24
CA ASN A 23 -10.71 -33.18 -6.82
C ASN A 23 -11.75 -32.70 -7.85
N PRO A 24 -13.03 -32.52 -7.46
CA PRO A 24 -13.97 -31.88 -8.35
C PRO A 24 -13.47 -30.45 -8.60
N ALA A 25 -13.50 -30.06 -9.87
CA ALA A 25 -13.14 -28.74 -10.35
C ALA A 25 -13.65 -27.66 -9.38
N MET A 26 -12.73 -26.94 -8.71
CA MET A 26 -13.07 -25.68 -8.09
C MET A 26 -13.45 -24.73 -9.21
N ASP A 27 -14.75 -24.56 -9.36
CA ASP A 27 -15.33 -23.47 -10.13
C ASP A 27 -14.89 -22.18 -9.44
N ILE A 28 -13.82 -21.58 -9.94
CA ILE A 28 -13.43 -20.23 -9.57
C ILE A 28 -14.45 -19.35 -10.27
N SER A 29 -15.61 -19.19 -9.66
CA SER A 29 -16.53 -18.12 -9.95
C SER A 29 -15.76 -16.83 -9.71
N VAL A 30 -15.13 -16.31 -10.75
CA VAL A 30 -14.65 -14.93 -10.81
C VAL A 30 -15.92 -14.10 -10.74
N THR A 31 -16.30 -13.71 -9.54
CA THR A 31 -17.29 -12.65 -9.34
C THR A 31 -16.73 -11.44 -10.09
N PRO A 32 -17.39 -10.95 -11.14
CA PRO A 32 -16.94 -9.73 -11.78
C PRO A 32 -16.88 -8.67 -10.67
N ALA A 33 -15.73 -8.02 -10.55
CA ALA A 33 -15.60 -6.85 -9.71
C ALA A 33 -16.82 -5.98 -10.02
N THR A 34 -17.68 -5.79 -9.03
CA THR A 34 -18.78 -4.85 -9.11
C THR A 34 -18.16 -3.57 -9.62
N GLU A 35 -18.45 -3.21 -10.87
CA GLU A 35 -18.25 -1.85 -11.34
C GLU A 35 -18.90 -0.98 -10.28
N GLN A 36 -18.07 -0.38 -9.42
CA GLN A 36 -18.52 0.73 -8.62
C GLN A 36 -18.90 1.77 -9.67
N THR A 37 -20.18 1.78 -9.99
CA THR A 37 -20.81 2.91 -10.63
C THR A 37 -20.37 4.09 -9.78
N VAL A 38 -19.40 4.85 -10.29
CA VAL A 38 -19.07 6.16 -9.76
C VAL A 38 -20.41 6.89 -9.90
N GLU A 39 -21.14 6.94 -8.81
CA GLU A 39 -22.31 7.78 -8.67
C GLU A 39 -21.76 9.19 -8.88
N ASN A 40 -21.80 9.59 -10.13
CA ASN A 40 -21.51 10.92 -10.57
C ASN A 40 -22.66 11.74 -9.99
N GLY A 41 -22.54 12.05 -8.69
CA GLY A 41 -23.43 13.01 -8.06
C GLY A 41 -23.37 14.24 -8.92
N SER A 42 -24.40 14.42 -9.74
CA SER A 42 -24.62 15.64 -10.51
C SER A 42 -24.70 16.77 -9.47
N GLN A 43 -23.51 17.29 -9.09
CA GLN A 43 -23.44 18.53 -8.34
C GLN A 43 -24.16 19.55 -9.21
N GLN A 44 -25.33 19.96 -8.77
CA GLN A 44 -26.06 21.03 -9.44
C GLN A 44 -25.15 22.26 -9.37
N LEU A 45 -24.58 22.61 -10.52
CA LEU A 45 -23.78 23.82 -10.69
C LEU A 45 -24.64 24.99 -10.24
N PRO A 46 -24.14 25.92 -9.40
CA PRO A 46 -24.89 27.08 -8.96
C PRO A 46 -25.33 27.89 -10.18
N ASN A 47 -26.57 28.35 -10.18
CA ASN A 47 -27.14 29.14 -11.25
C ASN A 47 -26.44 30.53 -11.39
N GLU A 48 -25.81 30.98 -10.30
CA GLU A 48 -24.99 32.19 -10.25
C GLU A 48 -23.63 31.88 -9.61
N TRP A 49 -22.56 32.28 -10.28
CA TRP A 49 -21.20 32.11 -9.83
C TRP A 49 -20.74 33.33 -9.02
N THR A 50 -20.97 33.28 -7.72
CA THR A 50 -20.36 34.24 -6.78
C THR A 50 -18.90 33.84 -6.53
N LEU A 51 -18.08 34.78 -6.06
CA LEU A 51 -16.69 34.51 -5.68
C LEU A 51 -16.59 33.33 -4.72
N GLN A 52 -17.46 33.29 -3.69
CA GLN A 52 -17.47 32.23 -2.71
C GLN A 52 -17.78 30.84 -3.34
N ASN A 53 -18.80 30.79 -4.19
CA ASN A 53 -19.14 29.55 -4.90
C ASN A 53 -17.99 29.04 -5.79
N CYS A 54 -17.23 29.95 -6.40
CA CYS A 54 -16.06 29.59 -7.20
C CYS A 54 -14.94 29.00 -6.34
N ILE A 55 -14.69 29.59 -5.17
CA ILE A 55 -13.67 29.11 -4.23
C ILE A 55 -14.07 27.73 -3.70
N ASP A 56 -15.29 27.58 -3.19
CA ASP A 56 -15.77 26.33 -2.62
C ASP A 56 -15.72 25.19 -3.65
N TYR A 57 -16.18 25.44 -4.86
CA TYR A 57 -16.12 24.46 -5.94
C TYR A 57 -14.67 24.07 -6.29
N ALA A 58 -13.76 25.03 -6.33
CA ALA A 58 -12.37 24.74 -6.64
C ALA A 58 -11.67 23.97 -5.51
N LEU A 59 -11.93 24.27 -4.25
CA LEU A 59 -11.38 23.54 -3.12
C LEU A 59 -11.86 22.08 -3.07
N GLU A 60 -13.05 21.80 -3.61
CA GLU A 60 -13.56 20.42 -3.72
C GLU A 60 -13.01 19.66 -4.93
N GLN A 61 -12.90 20.35 -6.08
CA GLN A 61 -12.62 19.69 -7.36
C GLN A 61 -11.15 19.77 -7.79
N ASN A 62 -10.34 20.61 -7.14
CA ASN A 62 -8.94 20.78 -7.55
C ASN A 62 -8.11 19.52 -7.32
N ILE A 63 -7.56 18.98 -8.41
CA ILE A 63 -6.75 17.74 -8.39
C ILE A 63 -5.45 17.96 -7.62
N THR A 64 -4.84 19.16 -7.70
CA THR A 64 -3.59 19.46 -7.00
C THR A 64 -3.80 19.43 -5.49
N LEU A 65 -4.89 20.03 -5.00
CA LEU A 65 -5.24 20.00 -3.59
C LEU A 65 -5.56 18.58 -3.10
N ARG A 66 -6.30 17.80 -3.90
CA ARG A 66 -6.52 16.37 -3.59
C ARG A 66 -5.22 15.59 -3.47
N LYS A 67 -4.28 15.84 -4.37
CA LYS A 67 -2.95 15.22 -4.33
C LYS A 67 -2.20 15.61 -3.05
N SER A 68 -2.20 16.87 -2.66
CA SER A 68 -1.57 17.34 -1.41
C SER A 68 -2.20 16.68 -0.18
N ARG A 69 -3.53 16.59 -0.12
CA ARG A 69 -4.25 15.90 0.96
C ARG A 69 -3.88 14.42 1.05
N ILE A 70 -3.83 13.70 -0.08
CA ILE A 70 -3.40 12.29 -0.12
C ILE A 70 -1.93 12.15 0.34
N THR A 71 -1.07 13.10 -0.03
CA THR A 71 0.33 13.10 0.43
C THR A 71 0.41 13.25 1.95
N ALA A 72 -0.36 14.18 2.54
CA ALA A 72 -0.44 14.36 3.99
C ALA A 72 -0.98 13.10 4.69
N GLU A 73 -1.98 12.44 4.12
CA GLU A 73 -2.49 11.17 4.63
C GLU A 73 -1.43 10.05 4.55
N SER A 74 -0.68 9.98 3.46
CA SER A 74 0.44 9.03 3.31
C SER A 74 1.49 9.23 4.39
N THR A 75 1.91 10.47 4.66
CA THR A 75 2.89 10.76 5.72
C THR A 75 2.34 10.44 7.11
N ALA A 76 1.03 10.55 7.35
CA ALA A 76 0.40 10.09 8.58
C ALA A 76 0.49 8.57 8.76
N VAL A 77 0.43 7.80 7.65
CA VAL A 77 0.67 6.34 7.66
C VAL A 77 2.13 6.04 7.96
N ASP A 78 3.07 6.83 7.43
CA ASP A 78 4.51 6.65 7.71
C ASP A 78 4.83 6.82 9.20
N VAL A 79 4.16 7.75 9.90
CA VAL A 79 4.24 7.87 11.36
C VAL A 79 3.76 6.58 12.06
N LYS A 80 2.67 5.97 11.58
CA LYS A 80 2.17 4.69 12.13
C LYS A 80 3.16 3.56 11.87
N THR A 81 3.76 3.52 10.69
CA THR A 81 4.79 2.54 10.31
C THR A 81 6.04 2.69 11.16
N ALA A 82 6.51 3.93 11.39
CA ALA A 82 7.63 4.20 12.28
C ALA A 82 7.35 3.75 13.74
N LYS A 83 6.12 3.93 14.23
CA LYS A 83 5.71 3.40 15.53
C LYS A 83 5.66 1.87 15.54
N ALA A 84 5.13 1.25 14.48
CA ALA A 84 5.07 -0.21 14.34
C ALA A 84 6.47 -0.84 14.33
N ALA A 85 7.50 -0.13 13.88
CA ALA A 85 8.88 -0.59 13.93
C ALA A 85 9.44 -0.78 15.35
N LEU A 86 8.76 -0.31 16.40
CA LEU A 86 9.13 -0.61 17.80
C LEU A 86 8.80 -2.06 18.19
N PHE A 87 7.84 -2.68 17.52
CA PHE A 87 7.44 -4.05 17.78
C PHE A 87 8.36 -5.05 17.06
N PRO A 88 8.37 -6.32 17.52
CA PRO A 88 9.10 -7.38 16.83
C PRO A 88 8.50 -7.65 15.45
N SER A 89 9.35 -7.88 14.46
CA SER A 89 8.94 -8.41 13.16
C SER A 89 8.86 -9.94 13.23
N LEU A 90 7.78 -10.49 12.72
CA LEU A 90 7.55 -11.92 12.61
C LEU A 90 7.45 -12.28 11.12
N SER A 91 8.29 -13.20 10.67
CA SER A 91 8.25 -13.72 9.30
C SER A 91 8.09 -15.23 9.32
N PHE A 92 7.16 -15.70 8.49
CA PHE A 92 6.97 -17.12 8.21
C PHE A 92 7.46 -17.39 6.80
N SER A 93 8.30 -18.42 6.66
CA SER A 93 8.80 -18.87 5.37
C SER A 93 8.49 -20.36 5.19
N THR A 94 8.04 -20.71 4.00
CA THR A 94 7.87 -22.12 3.61
C THR A 94 8.55 -22.33 2.27
N SER A 95 9.27 -23.43 2.19
CA SER A 95 9.88 -23.88 0.94
C SER A 95 9.51 -25.33 0.73
N GLN A 96 8.93 -25.63 -0.41
CA GLN A 96 8.54 -26.99 -0.78
C GLN A 96 9.28 -27.36 -2.07
N ASN A 97 10.02 -28.45 -2.01
CA ASN A 97 10.76 -28.97 -3.15
C ASN A 97 10.26 -30.38 -3.48
N MET A 98 9.78 -30.55 -4.69
CA MET A 98 9.36 -31.85 -5.23
C MET A 98 10.31 -32.21 -6.34
N VAL A 99 11.04 -33.30 -6.17
CA VAL A 99 11.97 -33.82 -7.17
C VAL A 99 11.45 -35.14 -7.67
N ASN A 100 11.13 -35.20 -8.97
CA ASN A 100 10.76 -36.43 -9.65
C ASN A 100 11.94 -36.91 -10.55
N ARG A 101 12.45 -38.13 -10.28
CA ARG A 101 13.57 -38.75 -11.01
C ARG A 101 13.10 -40.05 -11.60
N PRO A 102 12.42 -40.05 -12.76
CA PRO A 102 11.79 -41.24 -13.34
C PRO A 102 12.81 -42.33 -13.76
N TYR A 103 14.05 -41.94 -14.00
CA TYR A 103 15.14 -42.82 -14.46
C TYR A 103 16.18 -43.14 -13.38
N GLN A 104 15.89 -42.88 -12.09
CA GLN A 104 16.82 -43.20 -11.03
C GLN A 104 16.73 -44.69 -10.70
N GLU A 105 17.85 -45.39 -10.79
CA GLU A 105 17.99 -46.75 -10.28
C GLU A 105 17.89 -46.76 -8.74
N SER A 106 17.42 -47.88 -8.19
CA SER A 106 17.29 -48.05 -6.73
C SER A 106 18.64 -47.84 -6.05
N SER A 107 18.75 -46.82 -5.21
CA SER A 107 19.94 -46.64 -4.38
C SER A 107 19.77 -47.41 -3.06
N SER A 108 20.74 -48.22 -2.71
CA SER A 108 20.81 -48.87 -1.39
C SER A 108 21.82 -48.14 -0.53
N THR A 109 21.39 -47.66 0.64
CA THR A 109 22.27 -47.05 1.63
C THR A 109 22.45 -48.07 2.75
N VAL A 110 23.69 -48.39 3.09
CA VAL A 110 24.01 -49.25 4.22
C VAL A 110 24.12 -48.36 5.46
N SER A 111 23.23 -48.56 6.42
CA SER A 111 23.27 -47.90 7.70
C SER A 111 23.42 -48.96 8.81
N GLY A 112 24.65 -49.12 9.29
CA GLY A 112 24.98 -50.21 10.23
C GLY A 112 24.88 -51.59 9.59
N SER A 113 24.09 -52.50 10.16
CA SER A 113 23.82 -53.83 9.64
C SER A 113 22.57 -53.95 8.76
N GLU A 114 21.88 -52.86 8.51
CA GLU A 114 20.62 -52.80 7.76
C GLU A 114 20.82 -52.14 6.39
N ILE A 115 20.31 -52.79 5.33
CA ILE A 115 20.34 -52.26 3.96
C ILE A 115 19.00 -51.63 3.69
N ILE A 116 18.96 -50.29 3.74
CA ILE A 116 17.75 -49.50 3.42
C ILE A 116 17.73 -49.28 1.90
N ARG A 117 16.77 -49.90 1.24
CA ARG A 117 16.52 -49.69 -0.20
C ARG A 117 15.52 -48.55 -0.39
N ASN A 118 15.97 -47.46 -0.99
CA ASN A 118 15.08 -46.37 -1.34
C ASN A 118 14.73 -46.48 -2.84
N ASN A 119 13.47 -46.80 -3.12
CA ASN A 119 12.92 -46.92 -4.46
C ASN A 119 11.97 -45.79 -4.83
N SER A 120 12.03 -44.69 -4.11
CA SER A 120 11.17 -43.54 -4.35
C SER A 120 11.63 -42.73 -5.54
N LYS A 121 10.93 -42.82 -6.65
CA LYS A 121 11.16 -42.00 -7.87
C LYS A 121 10.78 -40.50 -7.64
N THR A 122 9.95 -40.24 -6.65
CA THR A 122 9.52 -38.89 -6.29
C THR A 122 9.94 -38.61 -4.86
N SER A 123 10.71 -37.55 -4.66
CA SER A 123 11.07 -37.04 -3.33
C SER A 123 10.37 -35.71 -3.10
N TYR A 124 9.68 -35.63 -2.00
CA TYR A 124 9.02 -34.40 -1.52
C TYR A 124 9.73 -33.94 -0.23
N ASN A 125 10.22 -32.73 -0.24
CA ASN A 125 10.87 -32.13 0.91
C ASN A 125 10.25 -30.75 1.19
N GLY A 126 9.71 -30.60 2.39
CA GLY A 126 9.11 -29.35 2.86
C GLY A 126 9.89 -28.77 4.05
N THR A 127 10.25 -27.52 3.98
CA THR A 127 10.87 -26.79 5.09
C THR A 127 9.98 -25.63 5.48
N TYR A 128 9.71 -25.54 6.77
CA TYR A 128 8.94 -24.47 7.36
C TYR A 128 9.81 -23.72 8.37
N GLY A 129 9.87 -22.40 8.24
CA GLY A 129 10.65 -21.56 9.13
C GLY A 129 9.78 -20.45 9.72
N LEU A 130 9.90 -20.23 11.00
CA LEU A 130 9.35 -19.07 11.69
C LEU A 130 10.51 -18.26 12.26
N ASN A 131 10.64 -17.01 11.83
CA ASN A 131 11.68 -16.12 12.30
C ASN A 131 11.06 -14.90 12.96
N ALA A 132 11.44 -14.66 14.23
CA ALA A 132 11.05 -13.48 14.98
C ALA A 132 12.30 -12.64 15.29
N GLN A 133 12.27 -11.37 14.91
CA GLN A 133 13.39 -10.46 15.13
C GLN A 133 12.90 -9.21 15.88
N TRP A 134 13.55 -8.92 16.99
CA TRP A 134 13.26 -7.75 17.78
C TRP A 134 14.55 -7.01 18.15
N THR A 135 14.60 -5.74 17.80
CA THR A 135 15.70 -4.88 18.23
C THR A 135 15.26 -4.13 19.49
N VAL A 136 15.74 -4.53 20.63
CA VAL A 136 15.36 -3.96 21.93
C VAL A 136 15.92 -2.54 22.11
N TYR A 137 17.17 -2.31 21.68
CA TYR A 137 17.83 -1.03 21.80
C TYR A 137 18.76 -0.74 20.63
N ASN A 138 18.69 0.47 20.08
CA ASN A 138 19.54 0.94 18.98
C ASN A 138 19.99 2.40 19.16
N GLY A 139 20.30 2.79 20.41
CA GLY A 139 20.77 4.15 20.69
C GLY A 139 19.72 5.24 20.47
N SER A 140 18.43 4.94 20.74
CA SER A 140 17.29 5.86 20.56
C SER A 140 17.00 6.28 19.12
N LYS A 141 17.69 5.69 18.11
CA LYS A 141 17.46 6.03 16.69
C LYS A 141 15.99 5.89 16.31
N ARG A 142 15.31 4.80 16.72
CA ARG A 142 13.90 4.57 16.40
C ARG A 142 12.98 5.65 16.96
N LEU A 143 13.24 6.13 18.18
CA LEU A 143 12.45 7.20 18.78
C LEU A 143 12.62 8.51 18.00
N LYS A 144 13.86 8.81 17.59
CA LYS A 144 14.15 10.00 16.78
C LYS A 144 13.56 9.90 15.36
N THR A 145 13.53 8.70 14.78
CA THR A 145 12.83 8.49 13.51
C THR A 145 11.34 8.77 13.63
N ILE A 146 10.67 8.33 14.72
CA ILE A 146 9.25 8.65 14.95
C ILE A 146 9.02 10.15 15.07
N GLU A 147 9.92 10.86 15.78
CA GLU A 147 9.84 12.31 15.90
C GLU A 147 10.03 13.00 14.54
N GLN A 148 10.97 12.52 13.74
CA GLN A 148 11.18 12.99 12.37
C GLN A 148 9.92 12.79 11.49
N GLU A 149 9.32 11.60 11.50
CA GLU A 149 8.11 11.34 10.70
C GLU A 149 6.92 12.18 11.16
N LYS A 150 6.80 12.49 12.45
CA LYS A 150 5.79 13.42 12.94
C LYS A 150 6.00 14.83 12.40
N LEU A 151 7.24 15.31 12.32
CA LEU A 151 7.55 16.61 11.74
C LEU A 151 7.29 16.63 10.24
N ASN A 152 7.63 15.55 9.52
CA ASN A 152 7.33 15.40 8.11
C ASN A 152 5.82 15.45 7.85
N ASN A 153 5.03 14.75 8.67
CA ASN A 153 3.56 14.81 8.56
C ASN A 153 3.05 16.23 8.82
N ARG A 154 3.60 16.92 9.82
CA ARG A 154 3.20 18.30 10.10
C ARG A 154 3.56 19.25 8.96
N ALA A 155 4.71 19.07 8.31
CA ALA A 155 5.08 19.82 7.12
C ALA A 155 4.08 19.57 5.97
N ALA A 156 3.73 18.31 5.71
CA ALA A 156 2.75 17.97 4.68
C ALA A 156 1.34 18.54 4.95
N GLU A 157 0.91 18.62 6.22
CA GLU A 157 -0.34 19.31 6.60
C GLU A 157 -0.30 20.81 6.31
N LEU A 158 0.85 21.46 6.54
CA LEU A 158 1.05 22.87 6.22
C LEU A 158 1.12 23.10 4.71
N ASP A 159 1.68 22.18 3.94
CA ASP A 159 1.69 22.24 2.48
C ASP A 159 0.27 22.16 1.90
N VAL A 160 -0.64 21.41 2.53
CA VAL A 160 -2.06 21.42 2.15
C VAL A 160 -2.66 22.80 2.38
N ALA A 161 -2.47 23.41 3.56
CA ALA A 161 -2.99 24.73 3.88
C ALA A 161 -2.41 25.80 2.94
N THR A 162 -1.13 25.70 2.58
CA THR A 162 -0.51 26.60 1.58
C THR A 162 -1.19 26.45 0.23
N SER A 163 -1.39 25.20 -0.24
CA SER A 163 -2.07 24.94 -1.51
C SER A 163 -3.52 25.45 -1.52
N GLU A 164 -4.23 25.40 -0.41
CA GLU A 164 -5.58 25.99 -0.26
C GLU A 164 -5.54 27.49 -0.44
N ASN A 165 -4.64 28.18 0.25
CA ASN A 165 -4.48 29.64 0.14
C ASN A 165 -4.08 30.07 -1.28
N ASP A 166 -3.17 29.34 -1.93
CA ASP A 166 -2.72 29.64 -3.29
C ASP A 166 -3.88 29.54 -4.31
N ILE A 167 -4.77 28.55 -4.11
CA ILE A 167 -5.97 28.38 -4.93
C ILE A 167 -6.95 29.55 -4.70
N GLU A 168 -7.22 29.91 -3.45
CA GLU A 168 -8.10 31.03 -3.10
C GLU A 168 -7.57 32.35 -3.70
N GLU A 169 -6.26 32.60 -3.61
CA GLU A 169 -5.64 33.78 -4.19
C GLU A 169 -5.80 33.80 -5.71
N THR A 170 -5.47 32.68 -6.36
CA THR A 170 -5.56 32.56 -7.83
C THR A 170 -6.97 32.80 -8.34
N ILE A 171 -7.97 32.21 -7.67
CA ILE A 171 -9.38 32.37 -8.04
C ILE A 171 -9.84 33.82 -7.83
N THR A 172 -9.47 34.40 -6.70
CA THR A 172 -9.83 35.79 -6.38
C THR A 172 -9.25 36.74 -7.40
N GLN A 173 -7.98 36.58 -7.78
CA GLN A 173 -7.36 37.40 -8.80
C GLN A 173 -8.04 37.24 -10.18
N THR A 174 -8.31 35.99 -10.56
CA THR A 174 -8.98 35.69 -11.84
C THR A 174 -10.41 36.24 -11.87
N TYR A 175 -11.16 36.12 -10.78
CA TYR A 175 -12.51 36.65 -10.66
C TYR A 175 -12.55 38.17 -10.81
N VAL A 176 -11.63 38.89 -10.15
CA VAL A 176 -11.49 40.35 -10.28
C VAL A 176 -11.13 40.75 -11.72
N GLN A 177 -10.25 40.00 -12.39
CA GLN A 177 -9.91 40.24 -13.79
C GLN A 177 -11.11 40.10 -14.74
N ILE A 178 -11.95 39.07 -14.50
CA ILE A 178 -13.19 38.86 -15.28
C ILE A 178 -14.15 40.01 -15.04
N LEU A 179 -14.36 40.47 -13.80
CA LEU A 179 -15.21 41.64 -13.53
C LEU A 179 -14.69 42.92 -14.21
N TYR A 180 -13.38 43.14 -14.15
CA TYR A 180 -12.77 44.28 -14.84
C TYR A 180 -12.95 44.22 -16.37
N ALA A 181 -12.77 43.04 -16.96
CA ALA A 181 -12.98 42.86 -18.39
C ALA A 181 -14.44 43.09 -18.79
N ALA A 182 -15.39 42.58 -18.00
CA ALA A 182 -16.82 42.79 -18.23
C ALA A 182 -17.22 44.27 -18.18
N GLU A 183 -16.71 45.01 -17.21
CA GLU A 183 -16.98 46.43 -17.10
C GLU A 183 -16.31 47.24 -18.21
N SER A 184 -15.10 46.85 -18.66
CA SER A 184 -14.42 47.46 -19.80
C SER A 184 -15.23 47.33 -21.10
N VAL A 185 -15.83 46.17 -21.34
CA VAL A 185 -16.72 45.94 -22.48
C VAL A 185 -17.91 46.88 -22.44
N LYS A 186 -18.57 46.96 -21.26
CA LYS A 186 -19.74 47.84 -21.08
C LYS A 186 -19.42 49.35 -21.28
N VAL A 187 -18.26 49.80 -20.82
CA VAL A 187 -17.78 51.17 -21.04
C VAL A 187 -17.52 51.42 -22.52
N ASN A 188 -16.90 50.48 -23.21
CA ASN A 188 -16.63 50.62 -24.65
C ASN A 188 -17.91 50.63 -25.49
N GLU A 189 -18.91 49.82 -25.15
CA GLU A 189 -20.23 49.81 -25.77
C GLU A 189 -20.93 51.16 -25.56
N SER A 190 -20.88 51.72 -24.35
CA SER A 190 -21.49 53.05 -24.06
C SER A 190 -20.79 54.22 -24.78
N THR A 191 -19.52 54.01 -25.16
CA THR A 191 -18.75 55.06 -25.88
C THR A 191 -19.00 55.00 -27.39
N LEU A 192 -19.44 53.87 -27.93
CA LEU A 192 -19.75 53.66 -29.34
C LEU A 192 -21.22 54.03 -29.70
N ALA A 193 -22.11 54.16 -28.70
CA ALA A 193 -23.50 54.53 -28.85
C ALA A 193 -23.67 56.06 -28.79
#